data_7464ed71956ffb9a87471039ac8922b8
#
_entry.id   7464ed71956ffb9a87471039ac8922b8
#
_cell.length_a   1.000
_cell.length_b   1.000
_cell.length_c   1.000
_cell.angle_alpha   90.00
_cell.angle_beta   90.00
_cell.angle_gamma   90.00
#
_symmetry.space_group_name_H-M   'P 1'
#
loop_
_entity.id
_entity.type
_entity.pdbx_description
1 polymer ?
#
loop_
_entity_poly.entity_id
_entity_poly.type
_entity_poly.pdbx_seq_one_letter_code
_entity_poly.pdbx_strand_id
1 'polypeptide(L)'
;MSAVVIDGKQVAADVRAEVAAKVAELKTKGIAPCLAVILVGENPASVSYVTGKQKALAEVGMVDRSVHLPESTSEEELLKLIDELNADDSVHGILVQLPLPKHINEEKVIMAISPEKDVDGFHPVSVGNLMIGRPGFLPCTPHGIIVLLQKAGIETSGKHAVVIGRSNIVGKPVSILLARKDVNCTVTMCHTGTKNMAEITRQADIIVVASGHPHTLTGDMVKDGAVVIDVGVNRIPDSSKKSGFRLIGDCDFDDLKEKTSFITPVPGGVGPMTIAMLMQNTLESAERRAN
;
A
#
# COMPACT_ATOMS: atom_id res chain seq x y z
N MET A 1 12.60 12.91 -24.03
CA MET A 1 11.15 13.25 -23.82
C MET A 1 10.93 13.15 -22.32
N SER A 2 10.35 14.15 -21.70
CA SER A 2 10.07 14.10 -20.26
C SER A 2 8.96 13.07 -19.96
N ALA A 3 9.08 12.36 -18.87
CA ALA A 3 8.14 11.30 -18.46
C ALA A 3 6.72 11.83 -18.24
N VAL A 4 5.73 10.99 -18.50
CA VAL A 4 4.37 11.19 -17.99
C VAL A 4 4.39 10.93 -16.48
N VAL A 5 4.02 11.95 -15.71
CA VAL A 5 3.92 11.83 -14.25
C VAL A 5 2.56 11.19 -13.92
N ILE A 6 2.60 10.01 -13.29
CA ILE A 6 1.38 9.29 -12.89
C ILE A 6 0.76 9.98 -11.67
N ASP A 7 -0.40 10.62 -11.84
CA ASP A 7 -1.13 11.26 -10.74
C ASP A 7 -1.88 10.22 -9.88
N GLY A 8 -1.19 9.70 -8.87
CA GLY A 8 -1.78 8.73 -7.96
C GLY A 8 -2.90 9.31 -7.08
N LYS A 9 -2.96 10.62 -6.88
CA LYS A 9 -4.07 11.26 -6.17
C LYS A 9 -5.36 11.17 -6.98
N GLN A 10 -5.28 11.47 -8.28
CA GLN A 10 -6.44 11.38 -9.16
C GLN A 10 -6.93 9.93 -9.27
N VAL A 11 -6.03 8.97 -9.52
CA VAL A 11 -6.40 7.56 -9.60
C VAL A 11 -7.01 7.06 -8.29
N ALA A 12 -6.45 7.44 -7.15
CA ALA A 12 -7.02 7.09 -5.84
C ALA A 12 -8.41 7.73 -5.60
N ALA A 13 -8.64 8.96 -6.08
CA ALA A 13 -9.95 9.60 -5.98
C ALA A 13 -10.99 8.87 -6.84
N ASP A 14 -10.62 8.45 -8.06
CA ASP A 14 -11.51 7.70 -8.94
C ASP A 14 -11.90 6.35 -8.30
N VAL A 15 -10.94 5.62 -7.73
CA VAL A 15 -11.21 4.36 -7.01
C VAL A 15 -12.12 4.59 -5.81
N ARG A 16 -11.88 5.65 -5.01
CA ARG A 16 -12.76 5.95 -3.87
C ARG A 16 -14.17 6.32 -4.30
N ALA A 17 -14.33 7.01 -5.42
CA ALA A 17 -15.66 7.30 -5.98
C ALA A 17 -16.40 6.01 -6.40
N GLU A 18 -15.70 5.07 -7.04
CA GLU A 18 -16.24 3.75 -7.38
C GLU A 18 -16.66 2.97 -6.11
N VAL A 19 -15.81 3.01 -5.06
CA VAL A 19 -16.12 2.40 -3.76
C VAL A 19 -17.32 3.06 -3.10
N ALA A 20 -17.41 4.39 -3.07
CA ALA A 20 -18.51 5.14 -2.46
C ALA A 20 -19.87 4.78 -3.09
N ALA A 21 -19.92 4.62 -4.41
CA ALA A 21 -21.15 4.20 -5.11
C ALA A 21 -21.62 2.81 -4.64
N LYS A 22 -20.71 1.84 -4.52
CA LYS A 22 -21.03 0.49 -4.03
C LYS A 22 -21.38 0.46 -2.54
N VAL A 23 -20.73 1.27 -1.72
CA VAL A 23 -21.08 1.43 -0.30
C VAL A 23 -22.51 1.95 -0.16
N ALA A 24 -22.91 2.94 -0.97
CA ALA A 24 -24.28 3.46 -0.97
C ALA A 24 -25.29 2.36 -1.35
N GLU A 25 -24.97 1.51 -2.33
CA GLU A 25 -25.79 0.37 -2.71
C GLU A 25 -25.93 -0.66 -1.56
N LEU A 26 -24.83 -1.04 -0.90
CA LEU A 26 -24.87 -1.98 0.24
C LEU A 26 -25.70 -1.43 1.40
N LYS A 27 -25.64 -0.13 1.66
CA LYS A 27 -26.47 0.51 2.70
C LYS A 27 -27.96 0.39 2.43
N THR A 28 -28.41 0.40 1.17
CA THR A 28 -29.84 0.15 0.85
C THR A 28 -30.28 -1.28 1.20
N LYS A 29 -29.32 -2.21 1.29
CA LYS A 29 -29.53 -3.61 1.71
C LYS A 29 -29.34 -3.82 3.23
N GLY A 30 -29.16 -2.73 4.00
CA GLY A 30 -28.93 -2.76 5.44
C GLY A 30 -27.50 -3.08 5.88
N ILE A 31 -26.54 -3.10 4.95
CA ILE A 31 -25.13 -3.40 5.23
C ILE A 31 -24.32 -2.13 5.18
N ALA A 32 -23.74 -1.76 6.31
CA ALA A 32 -22.86 -0.59 6.43
C ALA A 32 -21.39 -1.05 6.57
N PRO A 33 -20.57 -1.03 5.49
CA PRO A 33 -19.17 -1.41 5.59
C PRO A 33 -18.46 -0.64 6.70
N CYS A 34 -17.73 -1.34 7.57
CA CYS A 34 -17.12 -0.80 8.77
C CYS A 34 -15.66 -1.23 8.87
N LEU A 35 -14.77 -0.25 9.10
CA LEU A 35 -13.34 -0.48 9.33
C LEU A 35 -12.96 -0.05 10.74
N ALA A 36 -12.31 -0.95 11.47
CA ALA A 36 -11.64 -0.64 12.72
C ALA A 36 -10.15 -0.37 12.46
N VAL A 37 -9.70 0.85 12.75
CA VAL A 37 -8.28 1.22 12.69
C VAL A 37 -7.77 1.41 14.10
N ILE A 38 -6.78 0.61 14.51
CA ILE A 38 -6.18 0.69 15.84
C ILE A 38 -4.83 1.41 15.73
N LEU A 39 -4.67 2.49 16.49
CA LEU A 39 -3.43 3.22 16.66
C LEU A 39 -2.95 3.07 18.08
N VAL A 40 -1.69 2.66 18.30
CA VAL A 40 -1.07 2.59 19.61
C VAL A 40 0.05 3.63 19.67
N GLY A 41 -0.04 4.54 20.66
CA GLY A 41 0.91 5.65 20.82
C GLY A 41 0.67 6.82 19.88
N GLU A 42 1.59 7.79 19.92
CA GLU A 42 1.43 9.09 19.27
C GLU A 42 2.50 9.39 18.21
N ASN A 43 2.99 8.36 17.50
CA ASN A 43 3.94 8.60 16.43
C ASN A 43 3.32 9.54 15.38
N PRO A 44 3.93 10.72 15.10
CA PRO A 44 3.31 11.72 14.24
C PRO A 44 3.04 11.24 12.81
N ALA A 45 3.85 10.30 12.30
CA ALA A 45 3.61 9.71 11.00
C ALA A 45 2.37 8.80 11.03
N SER A 46 2.28 7.91 12.04
CA SER A 46 1.14 7.02 12.23
C SER A 46 -0.17 7.79 12.43
N VAL A 47 -0.16 8.84 13.26
CA VAL A 47 -1.32 9.74 13.47
C VAL A 47 -1.78 10.36 12.13
N SER A 48 -0.82 10.85 11.32
CA SER A 48 -1.15 11.43 10.01
C SER A 48 -1.77 10.40 9.07
N TYR A 49 -1.25 9.16 9.04
CA TYR A 49 -1.80 8.08 8.22
C TYR A 49 -3.21 7.68 8.67
N VAL A 50 -3.44 7.53 9.98
CA VAL A 50 -4.77 7.22 10.53
C VAL A 50 -5.77 8.33 10.22
N THR A 51 -5.39 9.60 10.38
CA THR A 51 -6.24 10.74 10.01
C THR A 51 -6.60 10.70 8.51
N GLY A 52 -5.66 10.34 7.66
CA GLY A 52 -5.92 10.16 6.22
C GLY A 52 -6.94 9.04 5.94
N LYS A 53 -6.85 7.91 6.65
CA LYS A 53 -7.79 6.79 6.56
C LYS A 53 -9.19 7.17 7.03
N GLN A 54 -9.29 7.89 8.16
CA GLN A 54 -10.58 8.37 8.69
C GLN A 54 -11.28 9.32 7.72
N LYS A 55 -10.53 10.23 7.08
CA LYS A 55 -11.08 11.11 6.03
C LYS A 55 -11.60 10.30 4.85
N ALA A 56 -10.86 9.29 4.42
CA ALA A 56 -11.29 8.43 3.31
C ALA A 56 -12.53 7.60 3.68
N LEU A 57 -12.63 7.07 4.92
CA LEU A 57 -13.83 6.39 5.41
C LEU A 57 -15.06 7.30 5.34
N ALA A 58 -14.92 8.55 5.80
CA ALA A 58 -16.01 9.54 5.72
C ALA A 58 -16.38 9.87 4.27
N GLU A 59 -15.38 10.03 3.38
CA GLU A 59 -15.56 10.32 1.95
C GLU A 59 -16.35 9.21 1.24
N VAL A 60 -16.00 7.94 1.50
CA VAL A 60 -16.69 6.79 0.88
C VAL A 60 -17.96 6.36 1.62
N GLY A 61 -18.26 6.99 2.75
CA GLY A 61 -19.46 6.72 3.53
C GLY A 61 -19.42 5.42 4.36
N MET A 62 -18.25 4.88 4.65
CA MET A 62 -18.07 3.73 5.55
C MET A 62 -18.15 4.14 7.02
N VAL A 63 -18.43 3.17 7.89
CA VAL A 63 -18.42 3.36 9.34
C VAL A 63 -16.96 3.32 9.83
N ASP A 64 -16.58 4.33 10.60
CA ASP A 64 -15.28 4.44 11.26
C ASP A 64 -15.38 3.93 12.71
N ARG A 65 -14.64 2.88 13.04
CA ARG A 65 -14.46 2.35 14.41
C ARG A 65 -13.02 2.45 14.86
N SER A 66 -12.36 3.55 14.50
CA SER A 66 -10.97 3.80 14.91
C SER A 66 -10.83 3.92 16.42
N VAL A 67 -9.81 3.26 16.97
CA VAL A 67 -9.45 3.28 18.39
C VAL A 67 -8.02 3.78 18.53
N HIS A 68 -7.83 4.79 19.39
CA HIS A 68 -6.51 5.29 19.74
C HIS A 68 -6.17 4.85 21.17
N LEU A 69 -5.14 4.02 21.29
CA LEU A 69 -4.64 3.48 22.54
C LEU A 69 -3.36 4.21 22.98
N PRO A 70 -3.13 4.40 24.29
CA PRO A 70 -1.90 4.98 24.77
C PRO A 70 -0.68 4.11 24.46
N GLU A 71 0.52 4.71 24.38
CA GLU A 71 1.77 3.99 24.12
C GLU A 71 2.07 2.91 25.16
N SER A 72 1.55 3.07 26.38
CA SER A 72 1.71 2.13 27.49
C SER A 72 0.81 0.89 27.40
N THR A 73 -0.09 0.81 26.39
CA THR A 73 -0.98 -0.34 26.22
C THR A 73 -0.17 -1.62 26.09
N SER A 74 -0.54 -2.63 26.87
CA SER A 74 0.12 -3.93 26.83
C SER A 74 -0.25 -4.74 25.56
N GLU A 75 0.60 -5.68 25.20
CA GLU A 75 0.29 -6.64 24.11
C GLU A 75 -1.03 -7.39 24.37
N GLU A 76 -1.26 -7.80 25.64
CA GLU A 76 -2.47 -8.53 26.03
C GLU A 76 -3.75 -7.70 25.85
N GLU A 77 -3.73 -6.42 26.25
CA GLU A 77 -4.86 -5.50 26.06
C GLU A 77 -5.16 -5.28 24.57
N LEU A 78 -4.12 -5.13 23.74
CA LEU A 78 -4.28 -4.98 22.30
C LEU A 78 -4.85 -6.24 21.65
N LEU A 79 -4.35 -7.43 22.02
CA LEU A 79 -4.84 -8.71 21.50
C LEU A 79 -6.30 -8.94 21.91
N LYS A 80 -6.68 -8.61 23.15
CA LYS A 80 -8.07 -8.68 23.60
C LYS A 80 -9.00 -7.79 22.79
N LEU A 81 -8.59 -6.55 22.49
CA LEU A 81 -9.36 -5.66 21.62
C LEU A 81 -9.53 -6.25 20.21
N ILE A 82 -8.48 -6.85 19.67
CA ILE A 82 -8.56 -7.52 18.36
C ILE A 82 -9.53 -8.69 18.39
N ASP A 83 -9.54 -9.50 19.46
CA ASP A 83 -10.48 -10.60 19.62
C ASP A 83 -11.94 -10.11 19.69
N GLU A 84 -12.19 -9.02 20.42
CA GLU A 84 -13.50 -8.37 20.48
C GLU A 84 -13.96 -7.88 19.09
N LEU A 85 -13.06 -7.26 18.32
CA LEU A 85 -13.35 -6.80 16.96
C LEU A 85 -13.51 -7.96 15.95
N ASN A 86 -12.77 -9.06 16.14
CA ASN A 86 -12.95 -10.28 15.36
C ASN A 86 -14.34 -10.89 15.56
N ALA A 87 -14.85 -10.87 16.80
CA ALA A 87 -16.17 -11.41 17.15
C ALA A 87 -17.34 -10.48 16.78
N ASP A 88 -17.09 -9.21 16.49
CA ASP A 88 -18.13 -8.24 16.14
C ASP A 88 -18.49 -8.32 14.64
N ASP A 89 -19.66 -8.85 14.32
CA ASP A 89 -20.13 -9.00 12.94
C ASP A 89 -20.36 -7.66 12.22
N SER A 90 -20.51 -6.56 12.95
CA SER A 90 -20.64 -5.22 12.36
C SER A 90 -19.30 -4.66 11.86
N VAL A 91 -18.16 -5.27 12.24
CA VAL A 91 -16.81 -4.90 11.80
C VAL A 91 -16.39 -5.77 10.63
N HIS A 92 -16.16 -5.16 9.48
CA HIS A 92 -15.81 -5.84 8.23
C HIS A 92 -14.29 -5.87 7.98
N GLY A 93 -13.54 -4.91 8.52
CA GLY A 93 -12.10 -4.88 8.41
C GLY A 93 -11.45 -4.43 9.71
N ILE A 94 -10.26 -4.97 9.99
CA ILE A 94 -9.41 -4.58 11.12
C ILE A 94 -8.04 -4.24 10.57
N LEU A 95 -7.52 -3.08 10.99
CA LEU A 95 -6.15 -2.65 10.67
C LEU A 95 -5.49 -2.15 11.95
N VAL A 96 -4.32 -2.70 12.26
CA VAL A 96 -3.44 -2.17 13.31
C VAL A 96 -2.35 -1.35 12.66
N GLN A 97 -2.29 -0.06 12.97
CA GLN A 97 -1.32 0.85 12.34
C GLN A 97 0.11 0.57 12.82
N LEU A 98 0.95 0.14 11.90
CA LEU A 98 2.39 -0.05 12.14
C LEU A 98 3.16 1.28 11.97
N PRO A 99 4.34 1.43 12.63
CA PRO A 99 4.95 0.50 13.57
C PRO A 99 4.30 0.53 14.96
N LEU A 100 4.36 -0.57 15.68
CA LEU A 100 3.93 -0.67 17.08
C LEU A 100 5.05 -0.27 18.06
N PRO A 101 4.71 0.07 19.32
CA PRO A 101 5.70 0.21 20.39
C PRO A 101 6.53 -1.07 20.55
N LYS A 102 7.82 -0.93 20.89
CA LYS A 102 8.80 -2.05 20.92
C LYS A 102 8.44 -3.23 21.84
N HIS A 103 7.58 -3.00 22.84
CA HIS A 103 7.16 -4.05 23.78
C HIS A 103 6.01 -4.92 23.24
N ILE A 104 5.45 -4.57 22.08
CA ILE A 104 4.38 -5.31 21.41
C ILE A 104 4.97 -6.04 20.19
N ASN A 105 4.70 -7.32 20.08
CA ASN A 105 5.15 -8.14 18.96
C ASN A 105 4.21 -7.98 17.75
N GLU A 106 4.69 -7.31 16.71
CA GLU A 106 3.90 -7.04 15.48
C GLU A 106 3.41 -8.34 14.82
N GLU A 107 4.21 -9.39 14.82
CA GLU A 107 3.83 -10.68 14.19
C GLU A 107 2.65 -11.32 14.92
N LYS A 108 2.65 -11.32 16.25
CA LYS A 108 1.52 -11.83 17.04
C LYS A 108 0.24 -11.02 16.77
N VAL A 109 0.37 -9.70 16.66
CA VAL A 109 -0.76 -8.80 16.37
C VAL A 109 -1.34 -9.10 15.00
N ILE A 110 -0.51 -9.22 13.97
CA ILE A 110 -0.95 -9.59 12.61
C ILE A 110 -1.66 -10.94 12.63
N MET A 111 -1.10 -11.94 13.32
CA MET A 111 -1.67 -13.28 13.43
C MET A 111 -3.00 -13.34 14.20
N ALA A 112 -3.26 -12.39 15.09
CA ALA A 112 -4.50 -12.31 15.86
C ALA A 112 -5.69 -11.78 15.05
N ILE A 113 -5.45 -11.04 13.98
CA ILE A 113 -6.52 -10.55 13.11
C ILE A 113 -7.10 -11.72 12.32
N SER A 114 -8.43 -11.87 12.32
CA SER A 114 -9.08 -12.87 11.47
C SER A 114 -8.73 -12.66 9.99
N PRO A 115 -8.30 -13.70 9.24
CA PRO A 115 -8.02 -13.58 7.81
C PRO A 115 -9.17 -12.98 6.98
N GLU A 116 -10.41 -13.15 7.45
CA GLU A 116 -11.62 -12.60 6.82
C GLU A 116 -11.79 -11.09 7.06
N LYS A 117 -11.04 -10.54 8.04
CA LYS A 117 -11.04 -9.11 8.40
C LYS A 117 -9.66 -8.45 8.17
N ASP A 118 -8.68 -9.20 7.68
CA ASP A 118 -7.33 -8.73 7.35
C ASP A 118 -7.32 -7.90 6.06
N VAL A 119 -7.98 -6.74 6.09
CA VAL A 119 -8.15 -5.87 4.92
C VAL A 119 -6.85 -5.16 4.48
N ASP A 120 -5.79 -5.23 5.28
CA ASP A 120 -4.45 -4.77 4.89
C ASP A 120 -3.65 -5.86 4.12
N GLY A 121 -4.09 -7.12 4.21
CA GLY A 121 -3.56 -8.26 3.46
C GLY A 121 -2.21 -8.77 3.96
N PHE A 122 -1.89 -8.60 5.24
CA PHE A 122 -0.59 -9.01 5.82
C PHE A 122 -0.64 -10.35 6.55
N HIS A 123 -1.82 -10.86 6.86
CA HIS A 123 -1.95 -12.16 7.51
C HIS A 123 -1.36 -13.27 6.63
N PRO A 124 -0.63 -14.25 7.17
CA PRO A 124 -0.03 -15.34 6.39
C PRO A 124 -1.01 -16.10 5.50
N VAL A 125 -2.28 -16.21 5.88
CA VAL A 125 -3.34 -16.79 5.03
C VAL A 125 -3.57 -15.93 3.79
N SER A 126 -3.69 -14.61 3.93
CA SER A 126 -3.83 -13.67 2.80
C SER A 126 -2.63 -13.73 1.87
N VAL A 127 -1.41 -13.72 2.45
CA VAL A 127 -0.15 -13.83 1.69
C VAL A 127 -0.04 -15.19 0.99
N GLY A 128 -0.42 -16.29 1.65
CA GLY A 128 -0.45 -17.63 1.07
C GLY A 128 -1.43 -17.73 -0.09
N ASN A 129 -2.63 -17.18 0.07
CA ASN A 129 -3.65 -17.13 -0.99
C ASN A 129 -3.15 -16.32 -2.19
N LEU A 130 -2.53 -15.15 -1.96
CA LEU A 130 -1.88 -14.37 -3.02
C LEU A 130 -0.85 -15.21 -3.79
N MET A 131 0.02 -15.93 -3.08
CA MET A 131 1.10 -16.71 -3.67
C MET A 131 0.59 -17.83 -4.58
N ILE A 132 -0.52 -18.48 -4.21
CA ILE A 132 -1.09 -19.60 -4.96
C ILE A 132 -2.27 -19.22 -5.85
N GLY A 133 -2.57 -17.92 -5.94
CA GLY A 133 -3.64 -17.40 -6.82
C GLY A 133 -5.05 -17.72 -6.33
N ARG A 134 -5.26 -17.91 -5.03
CA ARG A 134 -6.60 -18.08 -4.43
C ARG A 134 -7.21 -16.73 -4.03
N PRO A 135 -8.55 -16.63 -3.95
CA PRO A 135 -9.19 -15.44 -3.43
C PRO A 135 -8.71 -15.08 -2.02
N GLY A 136 -8.47 -13.82 -1.78
CA GLY A 136 -8.00 -13.27 -0.50
C GLY A 136 -7.77 -11.77 -0.65
N PHE A 137 -7.57 -11.07 0.48
CA PHE A 137 -7.24 -9.66 0.42
C PHE A 137 -5.81 -9.49 -0.09
N LEU A 138 -5.66 -8.59 -1.06
CA LEU A 138 -4.34 -8.22 -1.58
C LEU A 138 -3.75 -7.10 -0.70
N PRO A 139 -2.45 -7.15 -0.39
CA PRO A 139 -1.78 -6.06 0.32
C PRO A 139 -2.01 -4.72 -0.38
N CYS A 140 -2.48 -3.72 0.37
CA CYS A 140 -3.02 -2.48 -0.18
C CYS A 140 -2.01 -1.73 -1.08
N THR A 141 -0.77 -1.52 -0.63
CA THR A 141 0.24 -0.81 -1.41
C THR A 141 0.63 -1.57 -2.68
N PRO A 142 0.96 -2.87 -2.65
CA PRO A 142 1.21 -3.67 -3.84
C PRO A 142 0.04 -3.69 -4.83
N HIS A 143 -1.19 -3.84 -4.34
CA HIS A 143 -2.38 -3.79 -5.19
C HIS A 143 -2.54 -2.41 -5.84
N GLY A 144 -2.34 -1.34 -5.09
CA GLY A 144 -2.38 0.03 -5.62
C GLY A 144 -1.36 0.28 -6.73
N ILE A 145 -0.19 -0.35 -6.69
CA ILE A 145 0.80 -0.28 -7.76
C ILE A 145 0.26 -0.92 -9.06
N ILE A 146 -0.37 -2.09 -8.96
CA ILE A 146 -0.97 -2.74 -10.14
C ILE A 146 -2.08 -1.87 -10.72
N VAL A 147 -2.94 -1.31 -9.88
CA VAL A 147 -4.01 -0.40 -10.33
C VAL A 147 -3.46 0.85 -11.01
N LEU A 148 -2.36 1.44 -10.48
CA LEU A 148 -1.69 2.58 -11.13
C LEU A 148 -1.17 2.23 -12.52
N LEU A 149 -0.51 1.08 -12.69
CA LEU A 149 -0.03 0.61 -13.99
C LEU A 149 -1.19 0.43 -14.98
N GLN A 150 -2.29 -0.19 -14.54
CA GLN A 150 -3.47 -0.43 -15.37
C GLN A 150 -4.18 0.88 -15.78
N LYS A 151 -4.43 1.77 -14.81
CA LYS A 151 -5.12 3.06 -15.08
C LYS A 151 -4.26 4.02 -15.92
N ALA A 152 -2.93 3.91 -15.84
CA ALA A 152 -2.01 4.64 -16.72
C ALA A 152 -1.88 4.01 -18.13
N GLY A 153 -2.55 2.90 -18.41
CA GLY A 153 -2.49 2.22 -19.71
C GLY A 153 -1.13 1.59 -20.01
N ILE A 154 -0.36 1.26 -18.97
CA ILE A 154 0.97 0.68 -19.11
C ILE A 154 0.83 -0.81 -19.37
N GLU A 155 1.34 -1.26 -20.52
CA GLU A 155 1.39 -2.67 -20.85
C GLU A 155 2.41 -3.39 -19.97
N THR A 156 1.98 -4.48 -19.34
CA THR A 156 2.80 -5.27 -18.42
C THR A 156 3.13 -6.66 -18.96
N SER A 157 2.31 -7.20 -19.86
CA SER A 157 2.47 -8.55 -20.37
C SER A 157 3.79 -8.72 -21.14
N GLY A 158 4.58 -9.72 -20.74
CA GLY A 158 5.89 -10.01 -21.32
C GLY A 158 7.00 -9.02 -20.94
N LYS A 159 6.71 -8.02 -20.10
CA LYS A 159 7.71 -7.03 -19.66
C LYS A 159 8.61 -7.59 -18.57
N HIS A 160 9.85 -7.11 -18.52
CA HIS A 160 10.77 -7.38 -17.42
C HIS A 160 10.56 -6.32 -16.34
N ALA A 161 10.08 -6.76 -15.19
CA ALA A 161 9.91 -5.92 -14.01
C ALA A 161 11.03 -6.18 -12.99
N VAL A 162 11.64 -5.12 -12.49
CA VAL A 162 12.62 -5.19 -11.38
C VAL A 162 12.00 -4.54 -10.14
N VAL A 163 11.98 -5.27 -9.04
CA VAL A 163 11.52 -4.78 -7.74
C VAL A 163 12.73 -4.58 -6.83
N ILE A 164 12.99 -3.34 -6.41
CA ILE A 164 14.06 -3.01 -5.47
C ILE A 164 13.45 -2.94 -4.06
N GLY A 165 13.73 -3.95 -3.25
CA GLY A 165 13.18 -4.15 -1.91
C GLY A 165 12.57 -5.55 -1.76
N ARG A 166 12.62 -6.09 -0.53
CA ARG A 166 12.11 -7.45 -0.22
C ARG A 166 11.32 -7.51 1.07
N SER A 167 10.67 -6.41 1.45
CA SER A 167 9.80 -6.38 2.64
C SER A 167 8.61 -7.31 2.46
N ASN A 168 8.07 -7.80 3.56
CA ASN A 168 6.86 -8.63 3.56
C ASN A 168 5.61 -7.83 3.18
N ILE A 169 5.64 -6.52 3.37
CA ILE A 169 4.48 -5.63 3.15
C ILE A 169 4.43 -5.02 1.76
N VAL A 170 5.56 -4.92 1.03
CA VAL A 170 5.59 -4.33 -0.32
C VAL A 170 6.38 -5.19 -1.30
N GLY A 171 7.71 -5.35 -1.10
CA GLY A 171 8.59 -5.90 -2.13
C GLY A 171 8.21 -7.31 -2.57
N LYS A 172 8.03 -8.23 -1.63
CA LYS A 172 7.60 -9.61 -1.94
C LYS A 172 6.20 -9.65 -2.56
N PRO A 173 5.16 -9.03 -1.96
CA PRO A 173 3.82 -9.08 -2.53
C PRO A 173 3.71 -8.45 -3.91
N VAL A 174 4.35 -7.31 -4.18
CA VAL A 174 4.29 -6.69 -5.51
C VAL A 174 5.00 -7.54 -6.56
N SER A 175 6.08 -8.25 -6.19
CA SER A 175 6.76 -9.17 -7.09
C SER A 175 5.85 -10.33 -7.51
N ILE A 176 5.06 -10.86 -6.57
CA ILE A 176 4.07 -11.91 -6.85
C ILE A 176 2.95 -11.37 -7.74
N LEU A 177 2.41 -10.18 -7.41
CA LEU A 177 1.35 -9.56 -8.21
C LEU A 177 1.78 -9.28 -9.65
N LEU A 178 2.99 -8.78 -9.86
CA LEU A 178 3.55 -8.54 -11.21
C LEU A 178 3.71 -9.83 -12.01
N ALA A 179 4.03 -10.96 -11.34
CA ALA A 179 4.19 -12.26 -11.98
C ALA A 179 2.87 -13.00 -12.22
N ARG A 180 1.72 -12.54 -11.71
CA ARG A 180 0.42 -13.17 -11.93
C ARG A 180 0.06 -13.20 -13.43
N LYS A 181 -0.73 -14.18 -13.82
CA LYS A 181 -1.15 -14.39 -15.23
C LYS A 181 -1.87 -13.19 -15.86
N ASP A 182 -2.59 -12.41 -15.05
CA ASP A 182 -3.32 -11.21 -15.48
C ASP A 182 -2.44 -9.97 -15.63
N VAL A 183 -1.24 -9.97 -15.05
CA VAL A 183 -0.22 -8.90 -15.17
C VAL A 183 0.94 -9.36 -16.04
N ASN A 184 1.38 -10.60 -15.88
CA ASN A 184 2.23 -11.38 -16.79
C ASN A 184 3.64 -10.80 -17.02
N CYS A 185 4.28 -10.22 -15.99
CA CYS A 185 5.66 -9.80 -16.05
C CYS A 185 6.64 -10.95 -15.73
N THR A 186 7.85 -10.86 -16.29
CA THR A 186 9.03 -11.56 -15.75
C THR A 186 9.61 -10.69 -14.63
N VAL A 187 9.80 -11.23 -13.43
CA VAL A 187 10.15 -10.42 -12.26
C VAL A 187 11.52 -10.77 -11.69
N THR A 188 12.37 -9.76 -11.51
CA THR A 188 13.62 -9.85 -10.77
C THR A 188 13.52 -9.03 -9.47
N MET A 189 13.82 -9.64 -8.32
CA MET A 189 13.86 -8.94 -7.03
C MET A 189 15.29 -8.59 -6.65
N CYS A 190 15.57 -7.31 -6.42
CA CYS A 190 16.84 -6.77 -5.95
C CYS A 190 16.74 -6.32 -4.48
N HIS A 191 17.85 -6.36 -3.77
CA HIS A 191 17.92 -5.98 -2.36
C HIS A 191 19.36 -5.60 -1.98
N THR A 192 19.61 -5.26 -0.73
CA THR A 192 20.94 -4.83 -0.22
C THR A 192 22.09 -5.82 -0.47
N GLY A 193 21.80 -7.09 -0.69
CA GLY A 193 22.81 -8.12 -1.03
C GLY A 193 22.97 -8.33 -2.53
N THR A 194 22.22 -7.62 -3.38
CA THR A 194 22.31 -7.75 -4.85
C THR A 194 23.60 -7.08 -5.35
N LYS A 195 24.41 -7.84 -6.08
CA LYS A 195 25.59 -7.31 -6.77
C LYS A 195 25.17 -6.73 -8.12
N ASN A 196 25.85 -5.69 -8.56
CA ASN A 196 25.66 -5.05 -9.87
C ASN A 196 24.19 -4.66 -10.15
N MET A 197 23.49 -4.12 -9.15
CA MET A 197 22.06 -3.78 -9.26
C MET A 197 21.78 -2.88 -10.48
N ALA A 198 22.65 -1.93 -10.80
CA ALA A 198 22.51 -1.05 -11.96
C ALA A 198 22.49 -1.80 -13.30
N GLU A 199 23.22 -2.91 -13.44
CA GLU A 199 23.18 -3.73 -14.66
C GLU A 199 21.83 -4.45 -14.81
N ILE A 200 21.23 -4.85 -13.70
CA ILE A 200 19.92 -5.51 -13.66
C ILE A 200 18.81 -4.49 -13.99
N THR A 201 18.84 -3.34 -13.33
CA THR A 201 17.80 -2.31 -13.49
C THR A 201 17.81 -1.67 -14.88
N ARG A 202 18.97 -1.54 -15.54
CA ARG A 202 19.05 -1.08 -16.94
C ARG A 202 18.35 -2.01 -17.95
N GLN A 203 18.08 -3.26 -17.60
CA GLN A 203 17.37 -4.19 -18.45
C GLN A 203 15.83 -4.14 -18.25
N ALA A 204 15.38 -3.51 -17.17
CA ALA A 204 13.99 -3.49 -16.78
C ALA A 204 13.13 -2.57 -17.65
N ASP A 205 11.94 -3.02 -18.01
CA ASP A 205 10.87 -2.21 -18.60
C ASP A 205 10.11 -1.44 -17.52
N ILE A 206 9.92 -2.10 -16.36
CA ILE A 206 9.21 -1.54 -15.21
C ILE A 206 10.10 -1.70 -13.97
N ILE A 207 10.25 -0.65 -13.20
CA ILE A 207 11.04 -0.69 -11.94
C ILE A 207 10.15 -0.21 -10.81
N VAL A 208 9.99 -1.04 -9.78
CA VAL A 208 9.30 -0.67 -8.52
C VAL A 208 10.35 -0.50 -7.44
N VAL A 209 10.44 0.70 -6.85
CA VAL A 209 11.45 1.02 -5.83
C VAL A 209 10.79 1.14 -4.46
N ALA A 210 11.11 0.20 -3.58
CA ALA A 210 10.58 0.10 -2.21
C ALA A 210 11.71 -0.27 -1.23
N SER A 211 12.79 0.52 -1.27
CA SER A 211 14.00 0.31 -0.47
C SER A 211 13.96 1.01 0.90
N GLY A 212 13.17 2.09 1.00
CA GLY A 212 13.14 2.96 2.18
C GLY A 212 14.37 3.86 2.32
N HIS A 213 15.13 4.05 1.25
CA HIS A 213 16.32 4.89 1.23
C HIS A 213 16.30 5.85 0.04
N PRO A 214 16.50 7.16 0.26
CA PRO A 214 16.58 8.16 -0.81
C PRO A 214 17.68 7.83 -1.84
N HIS A 215 17.43 8.24 -3.08
CA HIS A 215 18.37 8.11 -4.20
C HIS A 215 18.88 6.66 -4.44
N THR A 216 18.07 5.66 -4.13
CA THR A 216 18.39 4.25 -4.44
C THR A 216 18.40 3.97 -5.93
N LEU A 217 17.55 4.67 -6.72
CA LEU A 217 17.51 4.57 -8.17
C LEU A 217 17.79 5.94 -8.79
N THR A 218 18.78 5.99 -9.71
CA THR A 218 19.22 7.16 -10.45
C THR A 218 19.14 6.95 -11.96
N GLY A 219 19.23 8.00 -12.76
CA GLY A 219 19.04 7.94 -14.20
C GLY A 219 20.04 7.04 -14.94
N ASP A 220 21.28 6.95 -14.45
CA ASP A 220 22.29 6.04 -15.02
C ASP A 220 22.00 4.56 -14.78
N MET A 221 21.06 4.25 -13.89
CA MET A 221 20.63 2.89 -13.55
C MET A 221 19.40 2.42 -14.35
N VAL A 222 18.83 3.23 -15.22
CA VAL A 222 17.65 2.87 -16.00
C VAL A 222 17.90 2.98 -17.49
N LYS A 223 17.20 2.20 -18.29
CA LYS A 223 17.16 2.40 -19.74
C LYS A 223 16.19 3.50 -20.12
N ASP A 224 16.37 4.10 -21.29
CA ASP A 224 15.45 5.10 -21.81
C ASP A 224 14.05 4.49 -22.02
N GLY A 225 13.03 5.24 -21.60
CA GLY A 225 11.64 4.83 -21.73
C GLY A 225 11.14 3.82 -20.69
N ALA A 226 11.95 3.46 -19.68
CA ALA A 226 11.48 2.63 -18.58
C ALA A 226 10.32 3.29 -17.81
N VAL A 227 9.51 2.46 -17.14
CA VAL A 227 8.46 2.90 -16.20
C VAL A 227 9.01 2.81 -14.78
N VAL A 228 8.89 3.86 -13.99
CA VAL A 228 9.39 3.88 -12.60
C VAL A 228 8.25 4.16 -11.62
N ILE A 229 8.05 3.23 -10.69
CA ILE A 229 7.08 3.33 -9.59
C ILE A 229 7.85 3.48 -8.28
N ASP A 230 7.87 4.69 -7.76
CA ASP A 230 8.51 5.02 -6.49
C ASP A 230 7.53 4.85 -5.32
N VAL A 231 7.83 3.91 -4.44
CA VAL A 231 7.02 3.60 -3.25
C VAL A 231 7.58 4.28 -2.00
N GLY A 232 8.82 4.76 -2.08
CA GLY A 232 9.53 5.34 -0.94
C GLY A 232 8.84 6.57 -0.38
N VAL A 233 8.88 6.72 0.94
CA VAL A 233 8.44 7.93 1.65
C VAL A 233 9.48 8.27 2.71
N ASN A 234 10.36 9.18 2.38
CA ASN A 234 11.45 9.61 3.24
C ASN A 234 11.24 11.05 3.69
N ARG A 235 11.42 11.32 4.98
CA ARG A 235 11.41 12.67 5.54
C ARG A 235 12.83 13.23 5.54
N ILE A 236 13.05 14.31 4.82
CA ILE A 236 14.32 15.03 4.84
C ILE A 236 14.13 16.45 5.40
N PRO A 237 15.11 16.99 6.15
CA PRO A 237 15.03 18.36 6.66
C PRO A 237 14.82 19.37 5.53
N ASP A 238 13.92 20.33 5.72
CA ASP A 238 13.67 21.43 4.78
C ASP A 238 13.18 22.65 5.55
N SER A 239 14.08 23.60 5.77
CA SER A 239 13.78 24.83 6.50
C SER A 239 12.82 25.79 5.78
N SER A 240 12.57 25.59 4.49
CA SER A 240 11.59 26.36 3.71
C SER A 240 10.15 25.97 4.03
N LYS A 241 9.94 24.80 4.63
CA LYS A 241 8.62 24.28 4.98
C LYS A 241 8.26 24.58 6.43
N LYS A 242 7.01 24.97 6.68
CA LYS A 242 6.50 25.20 8.06
C LYS A 242 6.65 23.97 8.96
N SER A 243 6.62 22.76 8.38
CA SER A 243 6.81 21.49 9.10
C SER A 243 8.28 21.18 9.41
N GLY A 244 9.25 21.94 8.87
CA GLY A 244 10.69 21.68 9.01
C GLY A 244 11.19 20.51 8.15
N PHE A 245 10.34 19.88 7.35
CA PHE A 245 10.73 18.74 6.49
C PHE A 245 9.93 18.71 5.19
N ARG A 246 10.47 18.00 4.19
CA ARG A 246 9.76 17.60 2.96
C ARG A 246 9.80 16.08 2.81
N LEU A 247 8.83 15.55 2.05
CA LEU A 247 8.80 14.15 1.66
C LEU A 247 9.45 13.99 0.31
N ILE A 248 10.29 12.96 0.18
CA ILE A 248 10.86 12.50 -1.08
C ILE A 248 10.74 10.98 -1.19
N GLY A 249 10.86 10.47 -2.40
CA GLY A 249 10.88 9.04 -2.66
C GLY A 249 12.24 8.37 -2.46
N ASP A 250 12.33 7.14 -2.93
CA ASP A 250 13.57 6.37 -3.01
C ASP A 250 14.32 6.64 -4.31
N CYS A 251 13.69 7.30 -5.28
CA CYS A 251 14.23 7.62 -6.59
C CYS A 251 14.78 9.05 -6.64
N ASP A 252 15.76 9.29 -7.53
CA ASP A 252 16.11 10.63 -7.98
C ASP A 252 15.08 11.06 -9.04
N PHE A 253 14.01 11.72 -8.60
CA PHE A 253 12.87 12.05 -9.45
C PHE A 253 13.23 12.95 -10.63
N ASP A 254 14.05 13.97 -10.39
CA ASP A 254 14.36 14.98 -11.41
C ASP A 254 15.23 14.37 -12.52
N ASP A 255 16.19 13.53 -12.16
CA ASP A 255 17.06 12.81 -13.10
C ASP A 255 16.26 11.77 -13.91
N LEU A 256 15.43 10.96 -13.23
CA LEU A 256 14.64 9.91 -13.86
C LEU A 256 13.54 10.45 -14.76
N LYS A 257 12.94 11.60 -14.44
CA LYS A 257 11.86 12.20 -15.22
C LYS A 257 12.27 12.52 -16.65
N GLU A 258 13.53 12.87 -16.91
CA GLU A 258 14.01 13.17 -18.24
C GLU A 258 14.32 11.92 -19.08
N LYS A 259 14.31 10.74 -18.47
CA LYS A 259 14.76 9.49 -19.09
C LYS A 259 13.69 8.43 -19.21
N THR A 260 12.73 8.42 -18.29
CA THR A 260 11.66 7.42 -18.23
C THR A 260 10.45 7.79 -19.08
N SER A 261 9.60 6.83 -19.40
CA SER A 261 8.30 7.08 -20.07
C SER A 261 7.21 7.48 -19.08
N PHE A 262 7.20 6.82 -17.91
CA PHE A 262 6.27 7.09 -16.81
C PHE A 262 7.02 7.07 -15.48
N ILE A 263 6.60 7.95 -14.57
CA ILE A 263 7.15 8.00 -13.20
C ILE A 263 6.06 8.41 -12.20
N THR A 264 6.08 7.83 -11.00
CA THR A 264 5.24 8.29 -9.90
C THR A 264 5.95 9.36 -9.07
N PRO A 265 5.28 10.46 -8.68
CA PRO A 265 5.85 11.47 -7.80
C PRO A 265 5.76 11.04 -6.32
N VAL A 266 6.63 11.60 -5.48
CA VAL A 266 6.51 11.50 -4.02
C VAL A 266 6.58 12.91 -3.42
N PRO A 267 5.53 13.36 -2.71
CA PRO A 267 4.24 12.69 -2.47
C PRO A 267 3.28 12.72 -3.67
N GLY A 268 2.26 11.86 -3.64
CA GLY A 268 1.14 11.94 -4.59
C GLY A 268 1.10 10.82 -5.64
N GLY A 269 2.07 9.89 -5.60
CA GLY A 269 2.05 8.67 -6.42
C GLY A 269 1.37 7.49 -5.69
N VAL A 270 2.17 6.57 -5.17
CA VAL A 270 1.69 5.30 -4.57
C VAL A 270 0.94 5.50 -3.25
N GLY A 271 1.37 6.44 -2.40
CA GLY A 271 0.78 6.62 -1.05
C GLY A 271 -0.74 6.78 -1.02
N PRO A 272 -1.38 7.63 -1.85
CA PRO A 272 -2.83 7.76 -1.92
C PRO A 272 -3.54 6.45 -2.29
N MET A 273 -2.93 5.61 -3.10
CA MET A 273 -3.49 4.32 -3.53
C MET A 273 -3.60 3.32 -2.38
N THR A 274 -2.67 3.32 -1.44
CA THR A 274 -2.75 2.45 -0.26
C THR A 274 -4.07 2.65 0.50
N ILE A 275 -4.49 3.90 0.68
CA ILE A 275 -5.74 4.22 1.36
C ILE A 275 -6.94 3.82 0.49
N ALA A 276 -6.90 4.06 -0.81
CA ALA A 276 -7.98 3.69 -1.73
C ALA A 276 -8.19 2.16 -1.77
N MET A 277 -7.10 1.38 -1.83
CA MET A 277 -7.17 -0.08 -1.79
C MET A 277 -7.67 -0.62 -0.45
N LEU A 278 -7.34 0.04 0.66
CA LEU A 278 -7.89 -0.31 1.97
C LEU A 278 -9.42 -0.15 2.00
N MET A 279 -9.95 0.94 1.42
CA MET A 279 -11.40 1.11 1.28
C MET A 279 -12.01 0.01 0.39
N GLN A 280 -11.35 -0.33 -0.70
CA GLN A 280 -11.78 -1.40 -1.59
C GLN A 280 -11.79 -2.76 -0.91
N ASN A 281 -10.75 -3.13 -0.17
CA ASN A 281 -10.71 -4.40 0.58
C ASN A 281 -11.77 -4.45 1.68
N THR A 282 -12.05 -3.32 2.36
CA THR A 282 -13.10 -3.24 3.37
C THR A 282 -14.49 -3.41 2.76
N LEU A 283 -14.73 -2.81 1.59
CA LEU A 283 -15.95 -3.02 0.82
C LEU A 283 -16.10 -4.50 0.43
N GLU A 284 -15.06 -5.10 -0.14
CA GLU A 284 -15.05 -6.51 -0.55
C GLU A 284 -15.34 -7.44 0.63
N SER A 285 -14.79 -7.15 1.83
CA SER A 285 -15.11 -7.90 3.05
C SER A 285 -16.59 -7.82 3.40
N ALA A 286 -17.20 -6.65 3.28
CA ALA A 286 -18.63 -6.47 3.53
C ALA A 286 -19.49 -7.19 2.48
N GLU A 287 -19.09 -7.15 1.21
CA GLU A 287 -19.78 -7.85 0.11
C GLU A 287 -19.74 -9.38 0.30
N ARG A 288 -18.60 -9.95 0.71
CA ARG A 288 -18.44 -11.39 0.97
C ARG A 288 -19.36 -11.91 2.09
N ARG A 289 -19.70 -11.08 3.07
CA ARG A 289 -20.60 -11.43 4.17
C ARG A 289 -22.07 -11.18 3.86
N ALA A 290 -22.34 -10.42 2.79
CA ALA A 290 -23.69 -10.15 2.32
C ALA A 290 -24.30 -11.32 1.51
N ASN A 291 -23.46 -12.23 1.05
CA ASN A 291 -23.80 -13.42 0.25
C ASN A 291 -23.67 -14.69 1.08
#